data_acd674ebd9bc32ca31134bb4a8855b89
#
_entry.id   acd674ebd9bc32ca31134bb4a8855b89
#
_cell.length_a   1.000
_cell.length_b   1.000
_cell.length_c   1.000
_cell.angle_alpha   90.00
_cell.angle_beta   90.00
_cell.angle_gamma   90.00
#
_symmetry.space_group_name_H-M   'P 1'
#
loop_
_entity.id
_entity.type
_entity.pdbx_description
1 polymer ?
#
loop_
_entity_poly.entity_id
_entity_poly.type
_entity_poly.pdbx_seq_one_letter_code
_entity_poly.pdbx_strand_id
1 'polypeptide(L)'
;GCLGGIINITDCWDEKTLTEATEEILLIKDKTAKAYRSAYGYLEAAGKILDTTFADATEKEERRIRGTAEDFCGTFLKKKKKNCEPIFERRFLSTFSYKGATAFYETFETLADKIYTLPYACGAANLAIARIAEEANNKLYPVTVFADPLLPQTVMGAVFPTEKLAVIALSPTFEAAETKEFAPFRGSTLTDITDGAADGACG
;
A
#
# COMPACT_ATOMS: atom_id res chain seq x y z
N GLY A 1 24.11 -1.12 1.43
CA GLY A 1 24.01 -2.36 2.20
C GLY A 1 25.21 -3.23 1.92
N CYS A 2 25.94 -3.62 2.96
CA CYS A 2 27.06 -4.56 2.82
C CYS A 2 26.49 -5.96 2.63
N LEU A 3 26.85 -6.64 1.54
CA LEU A 3 26.68 -8.08 1.41
C LEU A 3 27.60 -8.73 2.44
N GLY A 4 27.02 -9.32 3.50
CA GLY A 4 27.77 -9.95 4.59
C GLY A 4 28.46 -11.26 4.22
N GLY A 5 28.13 -11.84 3.06
CA GLY A 5 28.70 -13.06 2.53
C GLY A 5 27.71 -13.76 1.59
N ILE A 6 28.25 -14.63 0.75
CA ILE A 6 27.47 -15.54 -0.11
C ILE A 6 27.63 -16.95 0.48
N ILE A 7 26.53 -17.56 0.87
CA ILE A 7 26.53 -18.97 1.31
C ILE A 7 26.04 -19.79 0.11
N ASN A 8 26.89 -20.69 -0.36
CA ASN A 8 26.50 -21.66 -1.39
C ASN A 8 25.71 -22.81 -0.75
N ILE A 9 24.42 -22.82 -0.95
CA ILE A 9 23.56 -23.88 -0.40
C ILE A 9 23.52 -25.16 -1.26
N THR A 10 24.12 -25.14 -2.47
CA THR A 10 24.15 -26.33 -3.32
C THR A 10 24.98 -27.47 -2.73
N ASP A 11 25.98 -27.14 -1.89
CA ASP A 11 26.79 -28.14 -1.18
C ASP A 11 26.00 -28.92 -0.12
N CYS A 12 24.79 -28.43 0.21
CA CYS A 12 23.85 -29.10 1.14
C CYS A 12 22.87 -30.03 0.42
N TRP A 13 22.93 -30.13 -0.91
CA TRP A 13 21.99 -30.96 -1.70
C TRP A 13 22.52 -32.37 -1.85
N ASP A 14 21.65 -33.33 -1.61
CA ASP A 14 21.89 -34.72 -1.98
C ASP A 14 21.43 -34.95 -3.42
N GLU A 15 22.37 -34.80 -4.37
CA GLU A 15 22.09 -34.94 -5.80
C GLU A 15 21.47 -36.31 -6.16
N LYS A 16 21.85 -37.38 -5.45
CA LYS A 16 21.32 -38.70 -5.72
C LYS A 16 19.84 -38.78 -5.36
N THR A 17 19.50 -38.38 -4.13
CA THR A 17 18.10 -38.34 -3.67
C THR A 17 17.24 -37.40 -4.53
N LEU A 18 17.77 -36.23 -4.95
CA LEU A 18 17.06 -35.33 -5.83
C LEU A 18 16.83 -35.94 -7.22
N THR A 19 17.81 -36.65 -7.75
CA THR A 19 17.68 -37.30 -9.07
C THR A 19 16.65 -38.41 -9.02
N GLU A 20 16.64 -39.23 -7.97
CA GLU A 20 15.66 -40.29 -7.77
C GLU A 20 14.23 -39.75 -7.59
N ALA A 21 14.06 -38.56 -6.98
CA ALA A 21 12.78 -37.90 -6.77
C ALA A 21 12.34 -36.96 -7.89
N THR A 22 13.12 -36.82 -8.97
CA THR A 22 12.89 -35.80 -10.01
C THR A 22 11.49 -35.84 -10.61
N GLU A 23 10.97 -37.02 -10.95
CA GLU A 23 9.63 -37.15 -11.55
C GLU A 23 8.53 -36.71 -10.59
N GLU A 24 8.64 -37.07 -9.31
CA GLU A 24 7.69 -36.67 -8.28
C GLU A 24 7.73 -35.16 -8.04
N ILE A 25 8.92 -34.58 -7.97
CA ILE A 25 9.13 -33.13 -7.83
C ILE A 25 8.50 -32.37 -8.99
N LEU A 26 8.72 -32.82 -10.23
CA LEU A 26 8.13 -32.20 -11.41
C LEU A 26 6.61 -32.29 -11.41
N LEU A 27 6.05 -33.44 -11.02
CA LEU A 27 4.60 -33.60 -10.91
C LEU A 27 3.99 -32.66 -9.87
N ILE A 28 4.61 -32.55 -8.71
CA ILE A 28 4.18 -31.63 -7.64
C ILE A 28 4.29 -30.18 -8.11
N LYS A 29 5.41 -29.81 -8.75
CA LYS A 29 5.62 -28.48 -9.33
C LYS A 29 4.52 -28.13 -10.32
N ASP A 30 4.14 -29.02 -11.23
CA ASP A 30 3.08 -28.77 -12.20
C ASP A 30 1.71 -28.62 -11.54
N LYS A 31 1.38 -29.45 -10.57
CA LYS A 31 0.14 -29.33 -9.79
C LYS A 31 0.08 -27.98 -9.06
N THR A 32 1.19 -27.61 -8.40
CA THR A 32 1.32 -26.36 -7.67
C THR A 32 1.20 -25.16 -8.63
N ALA A 33 1.86 -25.20 -9.78
CA ALA A 33 1.79 -24.17 -10.80
C ALA A 33 0.36 -23.97 -11.34
N LYS A 34 -0.40 -25.05 -11.51
CA LYS A 34 -1.82 -24.96 -11.91
C LYS A 34 -2.67 -24.30 -10.83
N ALA A 35 -2.49 -24.70 -9.56
CA ALA A 35 -3.21 -24.11 -8.45
C ALA A 35 -2.94 -22.60 -8.31
N TYR A 36 -1.67 -22.20 -8.40
CA TYR A 36 -1.30 -20.77 -8.37
C TYR A 36 -1.88 -20.00 -9.55
N ARG A 37 -1.84 -20.54 -10.76
CA ARG A 37 -2.46 -19.86 -11.93
C ARG A 37 -3.94 -19.61 -11.73
N SER A 38 -4.66 -20.59 -11.18
CA SER A 38 -6.09 -20.41 -10.87
C SER A 38 -6.30 -19.36 -9.77
N ALA A 39 -5.52 -19.39 -8.70
CA ALA A 39 -5.60 -18.41 -7.62
C ALA A 39 -5.32 -16.99 -8.10
N TYR A 40 -4.27 -16.80 -8.89
CA TYR A 40 -3.96 -15.49 -9.48
C TYR A 40 -5.02 -15.02 -10.46
N GLY A 41 -5.66 -15.91 -11.22
CA GLY A 41 -6.79 -15.57 -12.06
C GLY A 41 -7.98 -14.99 -11.27
N TYR A 42 -8.29 -15.56 -10.11
CA TYR A 42 -9.31 -15.01 -9.21
C TYR A 42 -8.90 -13.66 -8.62
N LEU A 43 -7.65 -13.50 -8.20
CA LEU A 43 -7.15 -12.23 -7.68
C LEU A 43 -7.16 -11.13 -8.76
N GLU A 44 -6.79 -11.47 -10.00
CA GLU A 44 -6.86 -10.55 -11.14
C GLU A 44 -8.32 -10.11 -11.41
N ALA A 45 -9.25 -11.06 -11.40
CA ALA A 45 -10.67 -10.74 -11.56
C ALA A 45 -11.18 -9.84 -10.42
N ALA A 46 -10.81 -10.13 -9.18
CA ALA A 46 -11.15 -9.30 -8.03
C ALA A 46 -10.55 -7.88 -8.15
N GLY A 47 -9.29 -7.76 -8.60
CA GLY A 47 -8.67 -6.47 -8.87
C GLY A 47 -9.41 -5.66 -9.93
N LYS A 48 -9.83 -6.30 -11.04
CA LYS A 48 -10.63 -5.65 -12.08
C LYS A 48 -11.99 -5.16 -11.57
N ILE A 49 -12.67 -5.95 -10.73
CA ILE A 49 -13.94 -5.54 -10.12
C ILE A 49 -13.70 -4.34 -9.20
N LEU A 50 -12.67 -4.39 -8.35
CA LEU A 50 -12.33 -3.28 -7.47
C LEU A 50 -11.99 -2.00 -8.25
N ASP A 51 -11.25 -2.13 -9.34
CA ASP A 51 -10.88 -0.98 -10.21
C ASP A 51 -12.13 -0.29 -10.78
N THR A 52 -13.17 -1.06 -11.12
CA THR A 52 -14.45 -0.49 -11.61
C THR A 52 -15.23 0.25 -10.53
N THR A 53 -14.95 0.01 -9.26
CA THR A 53 -15.59 0.74 -8.14
C THR A 53 -14.93 2.09 -7.88
N PHE A 54 -13.73 2.31 -8.39
CA PHE A 54 -13.07 3.59 -8.32
C PHE A 54 -13.60 4.49 -9.43
N ALA A 55 -14.41 5.48 -9.04
CA ALA A 55 -14.86 6.50 -9.97
C ALA A 55 -13.68 7.39 -10.38
N ASP A 56 -13.61 7.76 -11.65
CA ASP A 56 -12.69 8.79 -12.09
C ASP A 56 -13.03 10.10 -11.38
N ALA A 57 -12.04 10.67 -10.69
CA ALA A 57 -12.22 11.94 -10.01
C ALA A 57 -12.53 13.05 -11.03
N THR A 58 -13.56 13.84 -10.76
CA THR A 58 -13.85 15.02 -11.57
C THR A 58 -12.74 16.07 -11.42
N GLU A 59 -12.59 16.98 -12.38
CA GLU A 59 -11.59 18.06 -12.29
C GLU A 59 -11.74 18.91 -11.02
N LYS A 60 -12.97 19.02 -10.50
CA LYS A 60 -13.24 19.76 -9.25
C LYS A 60 -12.72 18.99 -8.04
N GLU A 61 -12.91 17.69 -8.02
CA GLU A 61 -12.39 16.80 -6.96
C GLU A 61 -10.88 16.72 -7.01
N GLU A 62 -10.27 16.58 -8.18
CA GLU A 62 -8.82 16.60 -8.32
C GLU A 62 -8.21 17.91 -7.80
N ARG A 63 -8.83 19.07 -8.08
CA ARG A 63 -8.37 20.37 -7.56
C ARG A 63 -8.47 20.42 -6.03
N ARG A 64 -9.56 19.91 -5.45
CA ARG A 64 -9.73 19.83 -3.98
C ARG A 64 -8.67 18.93 -3.36
N ILE A 65 -8.47 17.73 -3.91
CA ILE A 65 -7.48 16.76 -3.44
C ILE A 65 -6.08 17.36 -3.50
N ARG A 66 -5.74 18.04 -4.58
CA ARG A 66 -4.44 18.71 -4.72
C ARG A 66 -4.25 19.81 -3.68
N GLY A 67 -5.25 20.69 -3.50
CA GLY A 67 -5.20 21.73 -2.46
C GLY A 67 -5.00 21.13 -1.06
N THR A 68 -5.70 20.05 -0.75
CA THR A 68 -5.52 19.33 0.53
C THR A 68 -4.12 18.74 0.67
N ALA A 69 -3.55 18.20 -0.39
CA ALA A 69 -2.19 17.66 -0.35
C ALA A 69 -1.16 18.77 -0.10
N GLU A 70 -1.33 19.93 -0.75
CA GLU A 70 -0.50 21.11 -0.53
C GLU A 70 -0.60 21.62 0.92
N ASP A 71 -1.81 21.71 1.45
CA ASP A 71 -2.09 22.14 2.84
C ASP A 71 -1.51 21.15 3.85
N PHE A 72 -1.71 19.85 3.64
CA PHE A 72 -1.13 18.82 4.47
C PHE A 72 0.40 18.93 4.51
N CYS A 73 1.02 18.98 3.36
CA CYS A 73 2.47 19.12 3.26
C CYS A 73 2.97 20.45 3.82
N GLY A 74 2.21 21.54 3.63
CA GLY A 74 2.52 22.86 4.21
C GLY A 74 2.44 22.87 5.74
N THR A 75 1.53 22.07 6.31
CA THR A 75 1.35 21.97 7.75
C THR A 75 2.38 21.07 8.42
N PHE A 76 2.61 19.90 7.85
CA PHE A 76 3.38 18.85 8.50
C PHE A 76 4.81 18.71 7.98
N LEU A 77 5.09 19.13 6.74
CA LEU A 77 6.39 18.98 6.07
C LEU A 77 7.07 20.34 5.87
N LYS A 78 7.27 21.08 6.98
CA LYS A 78 7.72 22.48 6.94
C LYS A 78 9.19 22.73 6.61
N LYS A 79 10.05 21.73 6.75
CA LYS A 79 11.51 21.91 6.63
C LYS A 79 12.03 21.20 5.38
N LYS A 80 12.46 21.99 4.37
CA LYS A 80 13.31 21.47 3.31
C LYS A 80 14.62 20.99 3.93
N LYS A 81 14.91 19.69 3.89
CA LYS A 81 16.25 19.19 4.18
C LYS A 81 17.15 19.53 3.00
N LYS A 82 18.09 20.44 3.20
CA LYS A 82 19.20 20.64 2.28
C LYS A 82 20.02 19.34 2.27
N ASN A 83 20.29 18.76 1.10
CA ASN A 83 21.22 17.66 0.86
C ASN A 83 20.72 16.21 1.12
N CYS A 84 19.44 15.92 1.08
CA CYS A 84 18.98 14.53 0.93
C CYS A 84 18.49 14.31 -0.50
N GLU A 85 18.97 13.24 -1.14
CA GLU A 85 18.30 12.75 -2.34
C GLU A 85 16.92 12.25 -1.93
N PRO A 86 15.86 12.59 -2.68
CA PRO A 86 14.52 12.09 -2.38
C PRO A 86 14.52 10.57 -2.55
N ILE A 87 14.29 9.86 -1.47
CA ILE A 87 14.10 8.42 -1.49
C ILE A 87 12.62 8.18 -1.62
N PHE A 88 12.18 7.69 -2.78
CA PHE A 88 10.82 7.24 -2.99
C PHE A 88 10.81 5.71 -3.02
N GLU A 89 10.35 5.11 -1.93
CA GLU A 89 10.23 3.66 -1.82
C GLU A 89 8.79 3.22 -1.98
N ARG A 90 8.59 2.09 -2.65
CA ARG A 90 7.28 1.44 -2.77
C ARG A 90 7.31 0.08 -2.12
N ARG A 91 6.35 -0.19 -1.26
CA ARG A 91 6.22 -1.44 -0.48
C ARG A 91 4.77 -1.91 -0.47
N PHE A 92 4.55 -3.13 0.03
CA PHE A 92 3.22 -3.65 0.34
C PHE A 92 3.07 -3.74 1.86
N LEU A 93 1.91 -3.35 2.35
CA LEU A 93 1.54 -3.46 3.77
C LEU A 93 0.60 -4.64 4.02
N SER A 94 -0.05 -5.10 2.98
CA SER A 94 -1.06 -6.15 3.00
C SER A 94 -0.77 -7.20 1.95
N THR A 95 -1.33 -8.38 2.15
CA THR A 95 -1.13 -9.53 1.27
C THR A 95 -2.36 -10.42 1.25
N PHE A 96 -2.45 -11.24 0.20
CA PHE A 96 -3.41 -12.33 0.12
C PHE A 96 -2.68 -13.66 0.28
N SER A 97 -3.19 -14.51 1.14
CA SER A 97 -2.67 -15.84 1.40
C SER A 97 -3.81 -16.87 1.38
N TYR A 98 -3.48 -18.14 1.60
CA TYR A 98 -4.49 -19.20 1.78
C TYR A 98 -5.40 -18.95 3.00
N LYS A 99 -5.00 -18.09 3.93
CA LYS A 99 -5.80 -17.69 5.09
C LYS A 99 -6.70 -16.46 4.79
N GLY A 100 -6.63 -15.92 3.58
CA GLY A 100 -7.35 -14.72 3.19
C GLY A 100 -6.48 -13.48 3.13
N ALA A 101 -7.13 -12.32 3.21
CA ALA A 101 -6.47 -11.02 3.25
C ALA A 101 -5.87 -10.74 4.62
N THR A 102 -4.66 -10.24 4.65
CA THR A 102 -3.97 -9.86 5.88
C THR A 102 -3.30 -8.50 5.68
N ALA A 103 -3.53 -7.57 6.61
CA ALA A 103 -2.86 -6.27 6.64
C ALA A 103 -2.02 -6.13 7.91
N PHE A 104 -0.84 -5.55 7.76
CA PHE A 104 0.13 -5.37 8.83
C PHE A 104 0.12 -3.90 9.29
N TYR A 105 -1.04 -3.41 9.73
CA TYR A 105 -1.19 -2.01 10.16
C TYR A 105 -0.31 -1.63 11.35
N GLU A 106 0.05 -2.59 12.21
CA GLU A 106 1.00 -2.39 13.30
C GLU A 106 2.37 -1.88 12.83
N THR A 107 2.71 -2.12 11.55
CA THR A 107 3.93 -1.59 10.94
C THR A 107 3.94 -0.06 10.98
N PHE A 108 2.80 0.60 10.82
CA PHE A 108 2.73 2.06 10.89
C PHE A 108 3.06 2.57 12.31
N GLU A 109 2.63 1.86 13.36
CA GLU A 109 2.93 2.20 14.76
C GLU A 109 4.43 2.19 15.05
N THR A 110 5.18 1.33 14.33
CA THR A 110 6.64 1.26 14.46
C THR A 110 7.38 2.31 13.62
N LEU A 111 6.75 2.78 12.53
CA LEU A 111 7.37 3.70 11.57
C LEU A 111 7.01 5.17 11.83
N ALA A 112 5.90 5.44 12.54
CA ALA A 112 5.39 6.78 12.73
C ALA A 112 4.84 6.99 14.14
N ASP A 113 5.13 8.16 14.72
CA ASP A 113 4.57 8.58 16.00
C ASP A 113 3.15 9.17 15.84
N LYS A 114 2.80 9.60 14.61
CA LYS A 114 1.50 10.18 14.28
C LYS A 114 0.96 9.51 13.02
N ILE A 115 -0.24 8.96 13.15
CA ILE A 115 -0.92 8.27 12.06
C ILE A 115 -2.25 8.95 11.79
N TYR A 116 -2.44 9.37 10.54
CA TYR A 116 -3.70 9.95 10.06
C TYR A 116 -4.40 8.92 9.19
N THR A 117 -5.66 8.64 9.50
CA THR A 117 -6.49 7.73 8.71
C THR A 117 -7.47 8.51 7.85
N LEU A 118 -7.61 8.10 6.61
CA LEU A 118 -8.65 8.58 5.72
C LEU A 118 -9.72 7.48 5.61
N PRO A 119 -11.00 7.82 5.80
CA PRO A 119 -12.08 6.85 5.61
C PRO A 119 -12.10 6.39 4.15
N TYR A 120 -12.56 5.16 3.93
CA TYR A 120 -12.75 4.66 2.58
C TYR A 120 -13.81 5.50 1.85
N ALA A 121 -13.45 5.98 0.67
CA ALA A 121 -14.33 6.80 -0.16
C ALA A 121 -14.06 6.51 -1.65
N CYS A 122 -14.40 5.30 -2.09
CA CYS A 122 -14.38 4.90 -3.51
C CYS A 122 -13.13 5.36 -4.28
N GLY A 123 -11.95 5.21 -3.68
CA GLY A 123 -10.67 5.59 -4.27
C GLY A 123 -10.20 7.03 -4.00
N ALA A 124 -11.06 7.94 -3.56
CA ALA A 124 -10.67 9.34 -3.31
C ALA A 124 -9.59 9.47 -2.22
N ALA A 125 -9.67 8.64 -1.15
CA ALA A 125 -8.65 8.58 -0.11
C ALA A 125 -7.29 8.13 -0.67
N ASN A 126 -7.30 7.12 -1.53
CA ASN A 126 -6.09 6.60 -2.18
C ASN A 126 -5.44 7.67 -3.07
N LEU A 127 -6.25 8.40 -3.84
CA LEU A 127 -5.80 9.49 -4.69
C LEU A 127 -5.22 10.64 -3.84
N ALA A 128 -5.87 11.00 -2.74
CA ALA A 128 -5.37 12.03 -1.83
C ALA A 128 -4.00 11.66 -1.25
N ILE A 129 -3.82 10.41 -0.81
CA ILE A 129 -2.53 9.93 -0.30
C ILE A 129 -1.46 9.93 -1.39
N ALA A 130 -1.80 9.52 -2.61
CA ALA A 130 -0.88 9.56 -3.74
C ALA A 130 -0.40 11.00 -4.02
N ARG A 131 -1.33 11.98 -4.00
CA ARG A 131 -0.99 13.40 -4.19
C ARG A 131 -0.15 13.97 -3.04
N ILE A 132 -0.44 13.59 -1.79
CA ILE A 132 0.38 13.96 -0.62
C ILE A 132 1.81 13.40 -0.79
N ALA A 133 1.95 12.14 -1.22
CA ALA A 133 3.25 11.52 -1.44
C ALA A 133 4.04 12.18 -2.58
N GLU A 134 3.38 12.52 -3.69
CA GLU A 134 3.97 13.26 -4.80
C GLU A 134 4.45 14.64 -4.36
N GLU A 135 3.61 15.39 -3.66
CA GLU A 135 3.94 16.74 -3.18
C GLU A 135 5.11 16.72 -2.18
N ALA A 136 5.13 15.72 -1.28
CA ALA A 136 6.24 15.51 -0.36
C ALA A 136 7.54 15.20 -1.11
N ASN A 137 7.47 14.32 -2.12
CA ASN A 137 8.64 13.98 -2.95
C ASN A 137 9.15 15.20 -3.74
N ASN A 138 8.24 16.04 -4.28
CA ASN A 138 8.59 17.29 -4.95
C ASN A 138 9.29 18.28 -4.00
N LYS A 139 8.97 18.21 -2.72
CA LYS A 139 9.63 18.98 -1.65
C LYS A 139 10.90 18.30 -1.11
N LEU A 140 11.35 17.21 -1.75
CA LEU A 140 12.54 16.44 -1.40
C LEU A 140 12.47 15.77 -0.01
N TYR A 141 11.28 15.36 0.42
CA TYR A 141 11.12 14.51 1.59
C TYR A 141 11.24 13.03 1.20
N PRO A 142 11.94 12.22 2.01
CA PRO A 142 11.87 10.77 1.88
C PRO A 142 10.44 10.28 2.12
N VAL A 143 9.93 9.47 1.20
CA VAL A 143 8.58 8.92 1.25
C VAL A 143 8.61 7.42 1.01
N THR A 144 7.96 6.66 1.86
CA THR A 144 7.67 5.26 1.61
C THR A 144 6.17 5.12 1.37
N VAL A 145 5.77 4.72 0.17
CA VAL A 145 4.36 4.47 -0.18
C VAL A 145 4.04 2.99 -0.09
N PHE A 146 2.81 2.69 0.33
CA PHE A 146 2.30 1.34 0.43
C PHE A 146 1.22 1.13 -0.62
N ALA A 147 1.46 0.15 -1.50
CA ALA A 147 0.56 -0.20 -2.60
C ALA A 147 -0.51 -1.18 -2.16
N ASP A 148 -1.68 -1.12 -2.82
CA ASP A 148 -2.71 -2.15 -2.69
C ASP A 148 -2.24 -3.44 -3.38
N PRO A 149 -2.36 -4.61 -2.76
CA PRO A 149 -1.91 -5.87 -3.36
C PRO A 149 -2.77 -6.36 -4.52
N LEU A 150 -4.03 -5.93 -4.65
CA LEU A 150 -4.89 -6.22 -5.80
C LEU A 150 -4.71 -5.19 -6.92
N LEU A 151 -4.48 -3.93 -6.56
CA LEU A 151 -4.28 -2.80 -7.46
C LEU A 151 -2.93 -2.15 -7.18
N PRO A 152 -1.81 -2.74 -7.61
CA PRO A 152 -0.48 -2.25 -7.26
C PRO A 152 -0.20 -0.79 -7.67
N GLN A 153 -0.93 -0.23 -8.62
CA GLN A 153 -0.88 1.19 -9.01
C GLN A 153 -1.50 2.11 -7.95
N THR A 154 -2.40 1.59 -7.12
CA THR A 154 -3.11 2.35 -6.09
C THR A 154 -2.30 2.43 -4.80
N VAL A 155 -2.27 3.61 -4.17
CA VAL A 155 -1.57 3.87 -2.92
C VAL A 155 -2.55 3.76 -1.76
N MET A 156 -2.28 2.87 -0.80
CA MET A 156 -3.08 2.70 0.42
C MET A 156 -2.57 3.56 1.57
N GLY A 157 -1.29 3.89 1.57
CA GLY A 157 -0.69 4.65 2.65
C GLY A 157 0.66 5.24 2.27
N ALA A 158 1.10 6.22 3.04
CA ALA A 158 2.41 6.82 2.91
C ALA A 158 3.00 7.09 4.30
N VAL A 159 4.31 6.88 4.41
CA VAL A 159 5.09 7.21 5.62
C VAL A 159 6.15 8.22 5.24
N PHE A 160 6.30 9.21 6.10
CA PHE A 160 7.32 10.25 6.05
C PHE A 160 8.30 10.02 7.20
N PRO A 161 9.36 9.23 6.99
CA PRO A 161 10.19 8.73 8.10
C PRO A 161 10.87 9.82 8.90
N THR A 162 11.22 10.93 8.24
CA THR A 162 11.92 12.06 8.90
C THR A 162 11.01 12.85 9.83
N GLU A 163 9.71 12.85 9.58
CA GLU A 163 8.71 13.54 10.39
C GLU A 163 7.98 12.58 11.32
N LYS A 164 8.30 11.26 11.22
CA LYS A 164 7.62 10.17 11.94
C LYS A 164 6.10 10.25 11.81
N LEU A 165 5.67 10.50 10.59
CA LEU A 165 4.30 10.75 10.22
C LEU A 165 3.84 9.70 9.21
N ALA A 166 2.61 9.22 9.36
CA ALA A 166 1.98 8.34 8.38
C ALA A 166 0.56 8.82 8.04
N VAL A 167 0.15 8.52 6.82
CA VAL A 167 -1.23 8.66 6.36
C VAL A 167 -1.67 7.36 5.69
N ILE A 168 -2.88 6.89 5.98
CA ILE A 168 -3.38 5.61 5.48
C ILE A 168 -4.87 5.72 5.12
N ALA A 169 -5.25 5.13 3.99
CA ALA A 169 -6.63 4.89 3.63
C ALA A 169 -7.09 3.56 4.25
N LEU A 170 -8.21 3.60 4.97
CA LEU A 170 -8.87 2.37 5.41
C LEU A 170 -9.47 1.68 4.18
N SER A 171 -9.33 0.35 4.10
CA SER A 171 -9.87 -0.44 2.99
C SER A 171 -10.92 -1.42 3.54
N PRO A 172 -12.11 -1.53 2.92
CA PRO A 172 -13.12 -2.48 3.35
C PRO A 172 -12.62 -3.92 3.30
N THR A 173 -11.71 -4.23 2.39
CA THR A 173 -11.09 -5.56 2.24
C THR A 173 -10.29 -5.97 3.48
N PHE A 174 -9.78 -5.02 4.23
CA PHE A 174 -8.91 -5.23 5.38
C PHE A 174 -9.50 -4.74 6.71
N GLU A 175 -10.67 -4.08 6.71
CA GLU A 175 -11.36 -3.64 7.93
C GLU A 175 -11.78 -4.80 8.84
N ALA A 176 -11.99 -5.99 8.28
CA ALA A 176 -12.41 -7.18 9.03
C ALA A 176 -11.27 -7.85 9.82
N ALA A 177 -10.02 -7.47 9.62
CA ALA A 177 -8.90 -7.95 10.39
C ALA A 177 -8.65 -6.98 11.55
N GLU A 178 -9.05 -7.36 12.76
CA GLU A 178 -8.76 -6.76 14.08
C GLU A 178 -7.93 -5.46 14.03
N THR A 179 -8.54 -4.38 13.53
CA THR A 179 -7.93 -3.07 13.59
C THR A 179 -8.14 -2.51 14.98
N LYS A 180 -7.07 -2.35 15.74
CA LYS A 180 -7.08 -1.38 16.85
C LYS A 180 -7.47 -0.03 16.27
N GLU A 181 -8.44 0.65 16.87
CA GLU A 181 -8.85 1.99 16.45
C GLU A 181 -7.63 2.90 16.34
N PHE A 182 -7.19 3.16 15.13
CA PHE A 182 -6.31 4.29 14.86
C PHE A 182 -7.14 5.55 15.13
N ALA A 183 -6.62 6.45 15.94
CA ALA A 183 -7.32 7.69 16.25
C ALA A 183 -7.62 8.43 14.93
N PRO A 184 -8.90 8.64 14.58
CA PRO A 184 -9.23 9.32 13.33
C PRO A 184 -8.70 10.75 13.39
N PHE A 185 -8.16 11.21 12.28
CA PHE A 185 -7.79 12.62 12.13
C PHE A 185 -9.05 13.47 12.24
N ARG A 186 -9.16 14.21 13.35
CA ARG A 186 -10.16 15.25 13.54
C ARG A 186 -9.61 16.59 13.06
N GLY A 187 -9.40 16.70 11.76
CA GLY A 187 -9.08 17.96 11.11
C GLY A 187 -10.04 18.14 9.95
N SER A 188 -10.80 19.20 9.97
CA SER A 188 -11.92 19.50 9.09
C SER A 188 -11.62 19.41 7.57
N THR A 189 -10.38 19.45 7.16
CA THR A 189 -10.00 19.56 5.74
C THR A 189 -9.91 18.21 5.02
N LEU A 190 -9.48 17.13 5.69
CA LEU A 190 -9.35 15.81 5.06
C LEU A 190 -10.65 15.00 5.10
N THR A 191 -11.43 15.15 6.16
CA THR A 191 -12.76 14.54 6.28
C THR A 191 -13.73 15.08 5.24
N ASP A 192 -13.68 16.38 4.95
CA ASP A 192 -14.55 17.03 3.96
C ASP A 192 -14.33 16.54 2.51
N ILE A 193 -13.14 15.99 2.19
CA ILE A 193 -12.88 15.41 0.86
C ILE A 193 -13.56 14.07 0.71
N THR A 194 -13.54 13.26 1.76
CA THR A 194 -14.06 11.90 1.71
C THR A 194 -15.58 11.86 1.81
N ASP A 195 -16.19 12.77 2.61
CA ASP A 195 -17.64 12.85 2.75
C ASP A 195 -18.32 13.34 1.47
N GLY A 196 -17.67 14.21 0.70
CA GLY A 196 -18.20 14.67 -0.59
C GLY A 196 -18.14 13.63 -1.71
N ALA A 197 -17.27 12.64 -1.63
CA ALA A 197 -17.14 11.56 -2.61
C ALA A 197 -18.09 10.38 -2.31
N ALA A 198 -18.42 10.15 -1.04
CA ALA A 198 -19.31 9.08 -0.63
C ALA A 198 -20.77 9.29 -1.09
N ASP A 199 -21.23 10.55 -1.17
CA ASP A 199 -22.59 10.89 -1.58
C ASP A 199 -22.86 10.76 -3.08
N GLY A 200 -21.83 10.66 -3.91
CA GLY A 200 -21.96 10.66 -5.38
C GLY A 200 -21.61 9.35 -6.10
N ALA A 201 -20.89 8.43 -5.48
CA ALA A 201 -20.24 7.32 -6.20
C ALA A 201 -20.73 5.90 -5.83
N CYS A 202 -21.56 5.75 -4.82
CA CYS A 202 -22.09 4.45 -4.38
C CYS A 202 -23.62 4.31 -4.57
N GLY A 203 -24.21 5.05 -5.51
CA GLY A 203 -25.61 4.94 -5.93
C GLY A 203 -25.78 4.04 -7.14
#